data_f0324df0cd96d93f60b3752ce5e7446e
#
_entry.id   f0324df0cd96d93f60b3752ce5e7446e
#
_cell.length_a   1.000
_cell.length_b   1.000
_cell.length_c   1.000
_cell.angle_alpha   90.00
_cell.angle_beta   90.00
_cell.angle_gamma   90.00
#
_symmetry.space_group_name_H-M   'P 1'
#
loop_
_entity.id
_entity.type
_entity.pdbx_description
1 polymer ?
#
loop_
_entity_poly.entity_id
_entity_poly.type
_entity_poly.pdbx_seq_one_letter_code
_entity_poly.pdbx_strand_id
1 'polypeptide(L)'
;MPNTLYDKIWNDHLVHQQDDGTALLFVDRHLVHEVTSPQAFEGLRNSQRKVRHPNLTLAVADHNVPTTDRSKGISDNESKIQVETLEANCKEFGIKLFGMNDKRQGIVHVTGPEQGFTQPGTVIVCGDSHTATHGAFGSLAFGIGTSEVEHVLATQTLVQKKANNFRINVDGKLPLGVTSKDVILQIIGKIGTAGGTGCVIEYAGNLIRSLSVEQRMTICNMTIEGGARAGLIAPDEKIFRYLEGKPMSPKGLNWNKALDNWKNLKTDEGAKFDKEINLKAEEILPMITW
;
A
#
# COMPACT_ATOMS: atom_id res chain seq x y z
N MET A 1 -22.41 -2.71 -15.29
CA MET A 1 -22.83 -3.10 -13.95
C MET A 1 -22.15 -2.17 -12.96
N PRO A 2 -22.76 -1.87 -11.80
CA PRO A 2 -22.07 -1.11 -10.75
C PRO A 2 -20.83 -1.84 -10.26
N ASN A 3 -19.71 -1.11 -10.11
CA ASN A 3 -18.40 -1.63 -9.72
C ASN A 3 -18.03 -1.18 -8.30
N THR A 4 -17.37 -2.03 -7.53
CA THR A 4 -16.70 -1.63 -6.29
C THR A 4 -15.46 -0.77 -6.60
N LEU A 5 -14.93 -0.07 -5.60
CA LEU A 5 -13.66 0.63 -5.74
C LEU A 5 -12.54 -0.32 -6.18
N TYR A 6 -12.50 -1.53 -5.60
CA TYR A 6 -11.54 -2.55 -5.98
C TYR A 6 -11.71 -2.98 -7.44
N ASP A 7 -12.95 -3.23 -7.90
CA ASP A 7 -13.22 -3.63 -9.28
C ASP A 7 -12.75 -2.56 -10.28
N LYS A 8 -12.98 -1.27 -9.97
CA LYS A 8 -12.51 -0.17 -10.83
C LYS A 8 -11.00 -0.17 -10.98
N ILE A 9 -10.27 -0.20 -9.85
CA ILE A 9 -8.81 -0.21 -9.89
C ILE A 9 -8.29 -1.48 -10.58
N TRP A 10 -8.84 -2.64 -10.27
CA TRP A 10 -8.46 -3.90 -10.91
C TRP A 10 -8.64 -3.85 -12.43
N ASN A 11 -9.81 -3.43 -12.90
CA ASN A 11 -10.14 -3.42 -14.32
C ASN A 11 -9.28 -2.41 -15.11
N ASP A 12 -8.95 -1.26 -14.50
CA ASP A 12 -8.10 -0.23 -15.12
C ASP A 12 -6.64 -0.71 -15.29
N HIS A 13 -6.21 -1.70 -14.48
CA HIS A 13 -4.84 -2.24 -14.51
C HIS A 13 -4.73 -3.63 -15.14
N LEU A 14 -5.84 -4.20 -15.57
CA LEU A 14 -5.88 -5.53 -16.19
C LEU A 14 -5.24 -5.47 -17.59
N VAL A 15 -4.07 -6.07 -17.74
CA VAL A 15 -3.37 -6.20 -19.03
C VAL A 15 -3.89 -7.40 -19.81
N HIS A 16 -4.04 -8.54 -19.13
CA HIS A 16 -4.52 -9.79 -19.73
C HIS A 16 -5.13 -10.68 -18.65
N GLN A 17 -6.15 -11.43 -19.01
CA GLN A 17 -6.75 -12.44 -18.15
C GLN A 17 -6.74 -13.79 -18.88
N GLN A 18 -6.28 -14.83 -18.19
CA GLN A 18 -6.28 -16.20 -18.69
C GLN A 18 -7.61 -16.88 -18.39
N ASP A 19 -7.88 -17.98 -19.08
CA ASP A 19 -9.12 -18.77 -18.93
C ASP A 19 -9.28 -19.37 -17.51
N ASP A 20 -8.17 -19.61 -16.80
CA ASP A 20 -8.16 -20.12 -15.42
C ASP A 20 -8.44 -19.04 -14.36
N GLY A 21 -8.74 -17.82 -14.79
CA GLY A 21 -8.96 -16.64 -13.94
C GLY A 21 -7.69 -15.94 -13.45
N THR A 22 -6.51 -16.43 -13.84
CA THR A 22 -5.24 -15.73 -13.57
C THR A 22 -5.15 -14.47 -14.43
N ALA A 23 -4.71 -13.37 -13.84
CA ALA A 23 -4.63 -12.08 -14.50
C ALA A 23 -3.23 -11.49 -14.42
N LEU A 24 -2.80 -10.82 -15.48
CA LEU A 24 -1.61 -9.99 -15.52
C LEU A 24 -2.03 -8.55 -15.25
N LEU A 25 -1.57 -7.97 -14.15
CA LEU A 25 -1.85 -6.59 -13.75
C LEU A 25 -0.65 -5.70 -14.01
N PHE A 26 -0.89 -4.49 -14.50
CA PHE A 26 0.11 -3.43 -14.52
C PHE A 26 0.32 -2.88 -13.11
N VAL A 27 1.58 -2.62 -12.73
CA VAL A 27 1.97 -2.05 -11.44
C VAL A 27 2.43 -0.61 -11.64
N ASP A 28 1.71 0.36 -11.06
CA ASP A 28 2.06 1.78 -11.20
C ASP A 28 3.27 2.18 -10.37
N ARG A 29 3.38 1.62 -9.17
CA ARG A 29 4.41 1.99 -8.21
C ARG A 29 5.01 0.75 -7.54
N HIS A 30 6.32 0.70 -7.53
CA HIS A 30 7.07 -0.34 -6.83
C HIS A 30 7.91 0.31 -5.73
N LEU A 31 7.64 -0.05 -4.48
CA LEU A 31 8.46 0.33 -3.34
C LEU A 31 9.44 -0.80 -3.04
N VAL A 32 10.70 -0.44 -2.78
CA VAL A 32 11.77 -1.40 -2.57
C VAL A 32 12.57 -1.02 -1.32
N HIS A 33 12.92 -2.00 -0.51
CA HIS A 33 13.79 -1.82 0.66
C HIS A 33 14.88 -2.90 0.71
N GLU A 34 15.80 -2.79 1.67
CA GLU A 34 17.02 -3.58 1.72
C GLU A 34 16.81 -5.08 2.02
N VAL A 35 15.71 -5.46 2.67
CA VAL A 35 15.53 -6.84 3.16
C VAL A 35 15.16 -7.82 2.04
N THR A 36 14.20 -7.45 1.18
CA THR A 36 13.62 -8.37 0.18
C THR A 36 14.12 -8.15 -1.24
N SER A 37 14.99 -7.15 -1.45
CA SER A 37 15.43 -6.79 -2.81
C SER A 37 16.75 -7.40 -3.28
N PRO A 38 17.71 -7.82 -2.43
CA PRO A 38 19.04 -8.25 -2.90
C PRO A 38 18.97 -9.38 -3.93
N GLN A 39 18.20 -10.45 -3.64
CA GLN A 39 18.06 -11.61 -4.52
C GLN A 39 17.30 -11.25 -5.80
N ALA A 40 16.33 -10.34 -5.74
CA ALA A 40 15.60 -9.88 -6.92
C ALA A 40 16.54 -9.16 -7.91
N PHE A 41 17.44 -8.30 -7.43
CA PHE A 41 18.44 -7.65 -8.27
C PHE A 41 19.50 -8.64 -8.80
N GLU A 42 19.88 -9.63 -7.99
CA GLU A 42 20.76 -10.70 -8.44
C GLU A 42 20.12 -11.51 -9.58
N GLY A 43 18.83 -11.85 -9.47
CA GLY A 43 18.08 -12.52 -10.52
C GLY A 43 18.05 -11.71 -11.84
N LEU A 44 17.88 -10.38 -11.75
CA LEU A 44 17.96 -9.50 -12.93
C LEU A 44 19.36 -9.58 -13.60
N ARG A 45 20.45 -9.54 -12.82
CA ARG A 45 21.80 -9.66 -13.36
C ARG A 45 22.02 -11.01 -14.05
N ASN A 46 21.66 -12.10 -13.37
CA ASN A 46 21.83 -13.46 -13.89
C ASN A 46 21.04 -13.69 -15.18
N SER A 47 19.85 -13.07 -15.29
CA SER A 47 19.01 -13.13 -16.50
C SER A 47 19.32 -12.03 -17.53
N GLN A 48 20.35 -11.19 -17.29
CA GLN A 48 20.73 -10.04 -18.12
C GLN A 48 19.58 -9.07 -18.42
N ARG A 49 18.69 -8.89 -17.44
CA ARG A 49 17.54 -7.99 -17.54
C ARG A 49 17.83 -6.66 -16.87
N LYS A 50 17.21 -5.60 -17.40
CA LYS A 50 17.22 -4.27 -16.81
C LYS A 50 15.91 -4.02 -16.04
N VAL A 51 15.93 -3.08 -15.11
CA VAL A 51 14.69 -2.57 -14.54
C VAL A 51 13.94 -1.82 -15.64
N ARG A 52 12.66 -2.21 -15.86
CA ARG A 52 11.87 -1.72 -16.97
C ARG A 52 11.53 -0.23 -16.84
N HIS A 53 11.09 0.19 -15.65
CA HIS A 53 10.69 1.57 -15.37
C HIS A 53 11.28 2.05 -14.04
N PRO A 54 12.59 2.44 -13.98
CA PRO A 54 13.22 2.89 -12.74
C PRO A 54 12.52 4.09 -12.09
N ASN A 55 11.87 4.95 -12.87
CA ASN A 55 11.12 6.11 -12.40
C ASN A 55 9.77 5.76 -11.74
N LEU A 56 9.28 4.55 -11.90
CA LEU A 56 8.09 4.01 -11.20
C LEU A 56 8.48 3.18 -9.96
N THR A 57 9.78 3.10 -9.67
CA THR A 57 10.33 2.41 -8.50
C THR A 57 10.96 3.43 -7.56
N LEU A 58 10.68 3.32 -6.28
CA LEU A 58 11.29 4.14 -5.22
C LEU A 58 11.86 3.21 -4.16
N ALA A 59 13.15 3.35 -3.88
CA ALA A 59 13.82 2.61 -2.83
C ALA A 59 13.99 3.46 -1.56
N VAL A 60 13.83 2.82 -0.41
CA VAL A 60 14.04 3.41 0.91
C VAL A 60 14.77 2.39 1.77
N ALA A 61 15.86 2.79 2.43
CA ALA A 61 16.47 1.97 3.47
C ALA A 61 15.73 2.24 4.79
N ASP A 62 15.01 1.26 5.33
CA ASP A 62 14.15 1.50 6.51
C ASP A 62 14.18 0.42 7.59
N HIS A 63 14.38 -0.84 7.26
CA HIS A 63 14.37 -1.94 8.22
C HIS A 63 15.66 -2.07 9.02
N ASN A 64 16.81 -1.89 8.36
CA ASN A 64 18.14 -2.14 8.92
C ASN A 64 18.94 -0.86 9.19
N VAL A 65 18.25 0.25 9.37
CA VAL A 65 18.86 1.53 9.73
C VAL A 65 18.75 1.81 11.23
N PRO A 66 19.80 2.35 11.89
CA PRO A 66 19.73 2.64 13.31
C PRO A 66 18.71 3.75 13.61
N THR A 67 17.98 3.57 14.71
CA THR A 67 17.08 4.59 15.29
C THR A 67 17.80 5.52 16.26
N THR A 68 19.09 5.29 16.50
CA THR A 68 19.98 6.09 17.35
C THR A 68 20.84 7.03 16.53
N ASP A 69 21.96 7.49 17.07
CA ASP A 69 22.91 8.39 16.40
C ASP A 69 23.51 7.75 15.13
N ARG A 70 23.05 8.19 13.98
CA ARG A 70 23.45 7.69 12.67
C ARG A 70 24.86 8.08 12.23
N SER A 71 25.48 9.06 12.90
CA SER A 71 26.87 9.43 12.63
C SER A 71 27.87 8.30 12.91
N LYS A 72 27.46 7.33 13.74
CA LYS A 72 28.23 6.13 14.06
C LYS A 72 28.08 5.01 13.03
N GLY A 73 27.25 5.18 12.02
CA GLY A 73 26.94 4.16 11.02
C GLY A 73 26.10 3.01 11.58
N ILE A 74 26.06 1.91 10.84
CA ILE A 74 25.36 0.68 11.19
C ILE A 74 26.35 -0.27 11.86
N SER A 75 26.13 -0.61 13.13
CA SER A 75 27.02 -1.47 13.91
C SER A 75 26.85 -2.96 13.63
N ASP A 76 25.64 -3.39 13.30
CA ASP A 76 25.36 -4.77 12.88
C ASP A 76 25.84 -4.98 11.43
N ASN A 77 26.68 -6.01 11.24
CA ASN A 77 27.33 -6.23 9.95
C ASN A 77 26.36 -6.71 8.85
N GLU A 78 25.36 -7.52 9.20
CA GLU A 78 24.37 -8.01 8.22
C GLU A 78 23.47 -6.86 7.76
N SER A 79 22.96 -6.07 8.70
CA SER A 79 22.19 -4.85 8.41
C SER A 79 22.96 -3.89 7.51
N LYS A 80 24.26 -3.68 7.81
CA LYS A 80 25.13 -2.84 7.01
C LYS A 80 25.26 -3.33 5.57
N ILE A 81 25.56 -4.63 5.39
CA ILE A 81 25.67 -5.25 4.07
C ILE A 81 24.38 -5.10 3.27
N GLN A 82 23.22 -5.30 3.90
CA GLN A 82 21.93 -5.18 3.21
C GLN A 82 21.67 -3.74 2.74
N VAL A 83 21.93 -2.73 3.57
CA VAL A 83 21.77 -1.32 3.20
C VAL A 83 22.76 -0.93 2.09
N GLU A 84 24.05 -1.29 2.22
CA GLU A 84 25.06 -1.01 1.18
C GLU A 84 24.74 -1.72 -0.14
N THR A 85 24.19 -2.94 -0.07
CA THR A 85 23.72 -3.68 -1.26
C THR A 85 22.55 -2.99 -1.94
N LEU A 86 21.56 -2.48 -1.17
CA LEU A 86 20.48 -1.68 -1.73
C LEU A 86 20.99 -0.43 -2.44
N GLU A 87 21.96 0.29 -1.83
CA GLU A 87 22.56 1.48 -2.41
C GLU A 87 23.28 1.17 -3.74
N ALA A 88 24.07 0.08 -3.76
CA ALA A 88 24.77 -0.37 -4.96
C ALA A 88 23.78 -0.77 -6.07
N ASN A 89 22.74 -1.53 -5.74
CA ASN A 89 21.71 -1.95 -6.68
C ASN A 89 20.95 -0.74 -7.26
N CYS A 90 20.54 0.19 -6.43
CA CYS A 90 19.83 1.39 -6.88
C CYS A 90 20.68 2.24 -7.83
N LYS A 91 21.99 2.36 -7.54
CA LYS A 91 22.93 3.06 -8.40
C LYS A 91 23.11 2.36 -9.75
N GLU A 92 23.25 1.03 -9.74
CA GLU A 92 23.42 0.23 -10.95
C GLU A 92 22.20 0.28 -11.87
N PHE A 93 20.99 0.13 -11.29
CA PHE A 93 19.75 0.07 -12.05
C PHE A 93 19.04 1.42 -12.24
N GLY A 94 19.63 2.52 -11.77
CA GLY A 94 19.10 3.86 -11.94
C GLY A 94 17.83 4.15 -11.13
N ILE A 95 17.65 3.47 -10.00
CA ILE A 95 16.48 3.61 -9.13
C ILE A 95 16.74 4.75 -8.12
N LYS A 96 15.73 5.59 -7.90
CA LYS A 96 15.78 6.63 -6.89
C LYS A 96 15.77 6.01 -5.49
N LEU A 97 16.76 6.37 -4.68
CA LEU A 97 16.92 5.89 -3.31
C LEU A 97 16.86 7.04 -2.30
N PHE A 98 16.16 6.84 -1.21
CA PHE A 98 16.30 7.59 0.02
C PHE A 98 17.08 6.72 1.02
N GLY A 99 18.40 6.84 0.99
CA GLY A 99 19.32 6.10 1.87
C GLY A 99 19.33 6.66 3.29
N MET A 100 20.07 6.01 4.19
CA MET A 100 20.07 6.26 5.63
C MET A 100 20.25 7.75 6.01
N ASN A 101 21.06 8.49 5.26
CA ASN A 101 21.38 9.91 5.55
C ASN A 101 20.53 10.91 4.74
N ASP A 102 19.58 10.45 3.92
CA ASP A 102 18.66 11.33 3.22
C ASP A 102 17.59 11.83 4.21
N LYS A 103 17.35 13.14 4.24
CA LYS A 103 16.34 13.75 5.13
C LYS A 103 14.90 13.25 4.86
N ARG A 104 14.66 12.60 3.72
CA ARG A 104 13.37 12.01 3.33
C ARG A 104 13.28 10.53 3.70
N GLN A 105 14.38 9.96 4.21
CA GLN A 105 14.38 8.58 4.68
C GLN A 105 13.45 8.43 5.88
N GLY A 106 12.72 7.33 5.91
CA GLY A 106 11.78 6.94 6.96
C GLY A 106 11.19 5.58 6.62
N ILE A 107 10.16 5.18 7.34
CA ILE A 107 9.41 3.95 7.01
C ILE A 107 8.88 4.05 5.58
N VAL A 108 9.15 3.05 4.75
CA VAL A 108 8.82 3.06 3.31
C VAL A 108 7.34 3.38 3.05
N HIS A 109 6.43 2.86 3.89
CA HIS A 109 4.99 3.06 3.77
C HIS A 109 4.51 4.44 4.30
N VAL A 110 5.38 5.21 4.95
CA VAL A 110 5.15 6.61 5.33
C VAL A 110 5.81 7.53 4.30
N THR A 111 7.04 7.22 3.89
CA THR A 111 7.80 7.99 2.91
C THR A 111 7.07 8.08 1.56
N GLY A 112 6.50 6.97 1.08
CA GLY A 112 5.74 6.96 -0.18
C GLY A 112 4.62 8.00 -0.22
N PRO A 113 3.69 8.00 0.75
CA PRO A 113 2.66 9.02 0.88
C PRO A 113 3.20 10.44 1.07
N GLU A 114 4.16 10.66 1.98
CA GLU A 114 4.71 11.98 2.27
C GLU A 114 5.38 12.63 1.06
N GLN A 115 5.94 11.81 0.16
CA GLN A 115 6.51 12.29 -1.08
C GLN A 115 5.47 12.44 -2.22
N GLY A 116 4.23 11.98 -2.04
CA GLY A 116 3.21 11.96 -3.09
C GLY A 116 3.47 10.88 -4.15
N PHE A 117 4.29 9.86 -3.82
CA PHE A 117 4.51 8.69 -4.67
C PHE A 117 3.30 7.77 -4.67
N THR A 118 2.64 7.65 -3.51
CA THR A 118 1.34 6.99 -3.35
C THR A 118 0.24 7.92 -3.85
N GLN A 119 -0.60 7.42 -4.77
CA GLN A 119 -1.68 8.21 -5.38
C GLN A 119 -2.95 7.37 -5.52
N PRO A 120 -4.15 7.98 -5.39
CA PRO A 120 -5.40 7.27 -5.55
C PRO A 120 -5.50 6.54 -6.90
N GLY A 121 -6.10 5.36 -6.89
CA GLY A 121 -6.35 4.56 -8.08
C GLY A 121 -5.15 3.80 -8.62
N THR A 122 -3.98 3.87 -7.98
CA THR A 122 -2.78 3.15 -8.41
C THR A 122 -2.68 1.75 -7.82
N VAL A 123 -2.02 0.83 -8.53
CA VAL A 123 -1.55 -0.45 -8.01
C VAL A 123 -0.13 -0.26 -7.46
N ILE A 124 0.05 -0.54 -6.17
CA ILE A 124 1.33 -0.37 -5.46
C ILE A 124 1.77 -1.70 -4.86
N VAL A 125 3.02 -2.08 -5.09
CA VAL A 125 3.60 -3.29 -4.50
C VAL A 125 4.92 -3.00 -3.78
N CYS A 126 5.24 -3.83 -2.81
CA CYS A 126 6.50 -3.85 -2.08
C CYS A 126 6.77 -5.26 -1.55
N GLY A 127 8.01 -5.59 -1.30
CA GLY A 127 8.39 -6.85 -0.63
C GLY A 127 8.09 -6.85 0.88
N ASP A 128 6.99 -6.24 1.30
CA ASP A 128 6.56 -6.06 2.70
C ASP A 128 5.04 -6.19 2.80
N SER A 129 4.55 -6.96 3.80
CA SER A 129 3.13 -7.20 4.01
C SER A 129 2.34 -5.92 4.33
N HIS A 130 2.94 -4.96 5.05
CA HIS A 130 2.29 -3.70 5.43
C HIS A 130 2.17 -2.67 4.27
N THR A 131 2.47 -3.09 3.04
CA THR A 131 2.14 -2.33 1.82
C THR A 131 0.65 -1.98 1.74
N ALA A 132 -0.21 -2.77 2.39
CA ALA A 132 -1.64 -2.47 2.55
C ALA A 132 -1.92 -1.06 3.10
N THR A 133 -0.98 -0.44 3.84
CA THR A 133 -1.07 0.93 4.36
C THR A 133 -1.48 1.95 3.29
N HIS A 134 -0.99 1.79 2.05
CA HIS A 134 -1.28 2.72 0.95
C HIS A 134 -2.74 2.70 0.50
N GLY A 135 -3.51 1.67 0.88
CA GLY A 135 -4.95 1.62 0.66
C GLY A 135 -5.73 2.74 1.34
N ALA A 136 -5.16 3.38 2.37
CA ALA A 136 -5.69 4.59 3.00
C ALA A 136 -5.85 5.76 2.02
N PHE A 137 -5.10 5.74 0.93
CA PHE A 137 -5.12 6.73 -0.15
C PHE A 137 -5.99 6.32 -1.35
N GLY A 138 -6.68 5.18 -1.26
CA GLY A 138 -7.45 4.63 -2.37
C GLY A 138 -6.59 3.95 -3.42
N SER A 139 -5.42 3.41 -3.04
CA SER A 139 -4.55 2.60 -3.89
C SER A 139 -4.77 1.12 -3.63
N LEU A 140 -4.80 0.29 -4.64
CA LEU A 140 -4.74 -1.16 -4.47
C LEU A 140 -3.29 -1.55 -4.17
N ALA A 141 -3.02 -1.78 -2.88
CA ALA A 141 -1.66 -1.95 -2.41
C ALA A 141 -1.50 -3.23 -1.57
N PHE A 142 -0.47 -4.02 -1.87
CA PHE A 142 -0.24 -5.29 -1.19
C PHE A 142 1.21 -5.76 -1.29
N GLY A 143 1.59 -6.59 -0.31
CA GLY A 143 2.89 -7.22 -0.23
C GLY A 143 3.08 -8.32 -1.28
N ILE A 144 4.32 -8.47 -1.76
CA ILE A 144 4.73 -9.48 -2.73
C ILE A 144 6.00 -10.20 -2.28
N GLY A 145 6.22 -11.42 -2.75
CA GLY A 145 7.43 -12.19 -2.46
C GLY A 145 8.64 -11.74 -3.29
N THR A 146 9.84 -12.15 -2.89
CA THR A 146 11.10 -11.76 -3.54
C THR A 146 11.14 -12.06 -5.04
N SER A 147 10.64 -13.22 -5.48
CA SER A 147 10.56 -13.59 -6.91
C SER A 147 9.57 -12.69 -7.68
N GLU A 148 8.49 -12.25 -7.02
CA GLU A 148 7.56 -11.29 -7.60
C GLU A 148 8.19 -9.88 -7.68
N VAL A 149 9.03 -9.48 -6.70
CA VAL A 149 9.83 -8.24 -6.76
C VAL A 149 10.70 -8.24 -8.02
N GLU A 150 11.44 -9.34 -8.30
CA GLU A 150 12.22 -9.48 -9.53
C GLU A 150 11.34 -9.33 -10.77
N HIS A 151 10.20 -10.04 -10.78
CA HIS A 151 9.27 -10.00 -11.91
C HIS A 151 8.74 -8.57 -12.18
N VAL A 152 8.34 -7.86 -11.14
CA VAL A 152 7.85 -6.47 -11.28
C VAL A 152 8.97 -5.53 -11.73
N LEU A 153 10.18 -5.64 -11.20
CA LEU A 153 11.32 -4.86 -11.67
C LEU A 153 11.60 -5.07 -13.16
N ALA A 154 11.51 -6.33 -13.64
CA ALA A 154 11.76 -6.71 -15.03
C ALA A 154 10.64 -6.30 -15.99
N THR A 155 9.37 -6.35 -15.56
CA THR A 155 8.21 -6.29 -16.47
C THR A 155 7.25 -5.15 -16.19
N GLN A 156 7.25 -4.59 -15.00
CA GLN A 156 6.26 -3.66 -14.46
C GLN A 156 4.85 -4.27 -14.38
N THR A 157 4.76 -5.59 -14.32
CA THR A 157 3.50 -6.33 -14.22
C THR A 157 3.59 -7.39 -13.12
N LEU A 158 2.43 -7.91 -12.71
CA LEU A 158 2.32 -8.96 -11.71
C LEU A 158 1.19 -9.93 -12.07
N VAL A 159 1.45 -11.23 -11.88
CA VAL A 159 0.45 -12.28 -12.07
C VAL A 159 -0.33 -12.48 -10.77
N GLN A 160 -1.64 -12.29 -10.82
CA GLN A 160 -2.51 -12.39 -9.64
C GLN A 160 -3.85 -13.03 -9.99
N LYS A 161 -4.53 -13.61 -9.00
CA LYS A 161 -5.96 -13.94 -9.07
C LYS A 161 -6.76 -12.84 -8.41
N LYS A 162 -7.89 -12.49 -9.01
CA LYS A 162 -8.80 -11.48 -8.44
C LYS A 162 -9.34 -11.96 -7.10
N ALA A 163 -9.17 -11.14 -6.07
CA ALA A 163 -9.68 -11.40 -4.74
C ALA A 163 -11.20 -11.12 -4.65
N ASN A 164 -11.86 -11.65 -3.63
CA ASN A 164 -13.24 -11.34 -3.31
C ASN A 164 -13.36 -9.91 -2.75
N ASN A 165 -14.51 -9.28 -2.99
CA ASN A 165 -14.86 -7.99 -2.42
C ASN A 165 -15.45 -8.16 -1.01
N PHE A 166 -14.83 -7.55 0.00
CA PHE A 166 -15.34 -7.57 1.36
C PHE A 166 -15.53 -6.13 1.86
N ARG A 167 -16.75 -5.76 2.28
CA ARG A 167 -17.04 -4.44 2.80
C ARG A 167 -17.21 -4.45 4.31
N ILE A 168 -16.56 -3.49 4.99
CA ILE A 168 -16.74 -3.25 6.42
C ILE A 168 -17.19 -1.81 6.61
N ASN A 169 -18.45 -1.62 6.98
CA ASN A 169 -19.00 -0.31 7.31
C ASN A 169 -18.87 -0.07 8.81
N VAL A 170 -18.32 1.09 9.18
CA VAL A 170 -18.30 1.55 10.57
C VAL A 170 -18.97 2.91 10.63
N ASP A 171 -20.12 2.95 11.27
CA ASP A 171 -20.90 4.18 11.41
C ASP A 171 -20.99 4.62 12.88
N GLY A 172 -21.25 5.92 13.11
CA GLY A 172 -21.37 6.51 14.43
C GLY A 172 -20.15 7.32 14.84
N LYS A 173 -19.95 7.51 16.15
CA LYS A 173 -18.84 8.26 16.75
C LYS A 173 -18.12 7.40 17.78
N LEU A 174 -16.78 7.45 17.77
CA LEU A 174 -15.97 6.75 18.76
C LEU A 174 -16.20 7.34 20.16
N PRO A 175 -16.26 6.48 21.19
CA PRO A 175 -16.20 6.92 22.59
C PRO A 175 -14.88 7.64 22.90
N LEU A 176 -14.87 8.43 23.96
CA LEU A 176 -13.66 9.11 24.42
C LEU A 176 -12.55 8.09 24.76
N GLY A 177 -11.35 8.35 24.25
CA GLY A 177 -10.19 7.49 24.46
C GLY A 177 -10.06 6.31 23.49
N VAL A 178 -11.05 6.09 22.61
CA VAL A 178 -10.99 5.07 21.55
C VAL A 178 -10.33 5.64 20.29
N THR A 179 -9.41 4.91 19.69
CA THR A 179 -8.60 5.31 18.53
C THR A 179 -8.88 4.44 17.30
N SER A 180 -8.30 4.78 16.16
CA SER A 180 -8.37 3.95 14.95
C SER A 180 -7.74 2.56 15.13
N LYS A 181 -6.75 2.43 16.04
CA LYS A 181 -6.17 1.13 16.37
C LYS A 181 -7.18 0.22 17.07
N ASP A 182 -8.00 0.78 17.97
CA ASP A 182 -9.08 0.03 18.63
C ASP A 182 -10.12 -0.42 17.60
N VAL A 183 -10.42 0.44 16.61
CA VAL A 183 -11.36 0.10 15.54
C VAL A 183 -10.87 -1.11 14.75
N ILE A 184 -9.62 -1.11 14.29
CA ILE A 184 -9.10 -2.25 13.50
C ILE A 184 -8.94 -3.50 14.36
N LEU A 185 -8.54 -3.39 15.61
CA LEU A 185 -8.47 -4.51 16.54
C LEU A 185 -9.86 -5.13 16.78
N GLN A 186 -10.89 -4.30 16.97
CA GLN A 186 -12.28 -4.77 17.06
C GLN A 186 -12.74 -5.49 15.80
N ILE A 187 -12.38 -4.97 14.62
CA ILE A 187 -12.67 -5.61 13.34
C ILE A 187 -12.01 -6.99 13.28
N ILE A 188 -10.70 -7.07 13.56
CA ILE A 188 -9.94 -8.32 13.56
C ILE A 188 -10.52 -9.31 14.57
N GLY A 189 -10.84 -8.84 15.78
CA GLY A 189 -11.49 -9.67 16.80
C GLY A 189 -12.83 -10.25 16.35
N LYS A 190 -13.59 -9.49 15.53
CA LYS A 190 -14.89 -9.92 15.00
C LYS A 190 -14.78 -10.90 13.82
N ILE A 191 -13.86 -10.67 12.90
CA ILE A 191 -13.70 -11.52 11.71
C ILE A 191 -12.73 -12.69 11.94
N GLY A 192 -11.86 -12.59 12.93
CA GLY A 192 -10.74 -13.50 13.16
C GLY A 192 -9.53 -13.18 12.29
N THR A 193 -8.37 -13.72 12.63
CA THR A 193 -7.09 -13.50 11.92
C THR A 193 -7.05 -14.07 10.49
N ALA A 194 -8.02 -14.92 10.13
CA ALA A 194 -8.18 -15.48 8.78
C ALA A 194 -9.47 -15.04 8.09
N GLY A 195 -10.28 -14.16 8.70
CA GLY A 195 -11.59 -13.77 8.20
C GLY A 195 -11.56 -13.01 6.88
N GLY A 196 -10.46 -12.34 6.59
CA GLY A 196 -10.19 -11.61 5.35
C GLY A 196 -9.46 -12.41 4.27
N THR A 197 -9.15 -13.70 4.52
CA THR A 197 -8.37 -14.51 3.57
C THR A 197 -9.05 -14.56 2.20
N GLY A 198 -8.25 -14.28 1.15
CA GLY A 198 -8.72 -14.22 -0.23
C GLY A 198 -9.56 -12.99 -0.58
N CYS A 199 -9.63 -11.99 0.31
CA CYS A 199 -10.41 -10.77 0.11
C CYS A 199 -9.51 -9.52 0.01
N VAL A 200 -10.07 -8.51 -0.65
CA VAL A 200 -9.70 -7.10 -0.47
C VAL A 200 -10.81 -6.46 0.35
N ILE A 201 -10.46 -5.78 1.46
CA ILE A 201 -11.43 -5.17 2.36
C ILE A 201 -11.60 -3.69 2.02
N GLU A 202 -12.81 -3.27 1.67
CA GLU A 202 -13.17 -1.85 1.57
C GLU A 202 -13.78 -1.39 2.90
N TYR A 203 -13.10 -0.45 3.56
CA TYR A 203 -13.59 0.21 4.76
C TYR A 203 -14.42 1.43 4.39
N ALA A 204 -15.64 1.49 4.90
CA ALA A 204 -16.62 2.53 4.61
C ALA A 204 -17.40 2.94 5.87
N GLY A 205 -18.36 3.83 5.72
CA GLY A 205 -19.16 4.38 6.82
C GLY A 205 -18.74 5.80 7.19
N ASN A 206 -19.58 6.45 8.01
CA ASN A 206 -19.34 7.85 8.37
C ASN A 206 -18.16 8.01 9.33
N LEU A 207 -17.91 7.02 10.20
CA LEU A 207 -16.69 7.01 11.03
C LEU A 207 -15.44 7.03 10.15
N ILE A 208 -15.34 6.09 9.21
CA ILE A 208 -14.13 5.95 8.34
C ILE A 208 -13.87 7.26 7.57
N ARG A 209 -14.92 7.89 7.04
CA ARG A 209 -14.80 9.20 6.38
C ARG A 209 -14.35 10.31 7.33
N SER A 210 -14.70 10.23 8.62
CA SER A 210 -14.31 11.23 9.62
C SER A 210 -12.83 11.18 10.01
N LEU A 211 -12.18 10.02 9.88
CA LEU A 211 -10.80 9.78 10.30
C LEU A 211 -9.79 10.67 9.55
N SER A 212 -8.68 11.00 10.23
CA SER A 212 -7.51 11.62 9.59
C SER A 212 -6.82 10.64 8.62
N VAL A 213 -5.89 11.15 7.83
CA VAL A 213 -5.11 10.32 6.90
C VAL A 213 -4.32 9.24 7.66
N GLU A 214 -3.65 9.62 8.75
CA GLU A 214 -2.84 8.73 9.58
C GLU A 214 -3.71 7.66 10.26
N GLN A 215 -4.90 8.02 10.71
CA GLN A 215 -5.85 7.06 11.27
C GLN A 215 -6.34 6.05 10.24
N ARG A 216 -6.56 6.48 8.98
CA ARG A 216 -6.87 5.58 7.86
C ARG A 216 -5.68 4.68 7.53
N MET A 217 -4.46 5.22 7.57
CA MET A 217 -3.22 4.43 7.41
C MET A 217 -3.15 3.33 8.46
N THR A 218 -3.45 3.61 9.73
CA THR A 218 -3.49 2.60 10.80
C THR A 218 -4.47 1.46 10.47
N ILE A 219 -5.67 1.76 9.98
CA ILE A 219 -6.67 0.74 9.63
C ILE A 219 -6.19 -0.11 8.45
N CYS A 220 -5.72 0.52 7.37
CA CYS A 220 -5.25 -0.20 6.20
C CYS A 220 -3.96 -0.99 6.48
N ASN A 221 -3.06 -0.45 7.31
CA ASN A 221 -1.84 -1.12 7.75
C ASN A 221 -2.15 -2.48 8.39
N MET A 222 -3.06 -2.49 9.37
CA MET A 222 -3.40 -3.68 10.14
C MET A 222 -4.43 -4.61 9.44
N THR A 223 -4.81 -4.35 8.20
CA THR A 223 -5.70 -5.22 7.45
C THR A 223 -5.10 -6.61 7.22
N ILE A 224 -3.79 -6.68 7.13
CA ILE A 224 -3.04 -7.93 6.91
C ILE A 224 -3.18 -8.89 8.10
N GLU A 225 -3.30 -8.38 9.34
CA GLU A 225 -3.51 -9.18 10.55
C GLU A 225 -4.89 -9.84 10.58
N GLY A 226 -5.85 -9.32 9.81
CA GLY A 226 -7.14 -9.96 9.54
C GLY A 226 -7.09 -10.98 8.40
N GLY A 227 -5.91 -11.25 7.82
CA GLY A 227 -5.67 -12.22 6.74
C GLY A 227 -6.04 -11.71 5.34
N ALA A 228 -6.44 -10.46 5.19
CA ALA A 228 -6.82 -9.92 3.88
C ALA A 228 -5.61 -9.56 3.00
N ARG A 229 -5.82 -9.56 1.69
CA ARG A 229 -4.77 -9.21 0.71
C ARG A 229 -4.44 -7.72 0.74
N ALA A 230 -5.44 -6.88 0.89
CA ALA A 230 -5.32 -5.42 0.94
C ALA A 230 -6.51 -4.80 1.68
N GLY A 231 -6.33 -3.59 2.20
CA GLY A 231 -7.38 -2.72 2.68
C GLY A 231 -7.52 -1.51 1.77
N LEU A 232 -8.73 -1.04 1.56
CA LEU A 232 -9.04 0.12 0.72
C LEU A 232 -9.97 1.09 1.45
N ILE A 233 -9.69 2.39 1.33
CA ILE A 233 -10.61 3.46 1.71
C ILE A 233 -10.75 4.38 0.50
N ALA A 234 -11.98 4.67 0.09
CA ALA A 234 -12.22 5.58 -1.02
C ALA A 234 -11.59 6.95 -0.73
N PRO A 235 -10.80 7.51 -1.68
CA PRO A 235 -10.16 8.80 -1.47
C PRO A 235 -11.19 9.92 -1.43
N ASP A 236 -10.91 10.95 -0.65
CA ASP A 236 -11.75 12.12 -0.48
C ASP A 236 -10.91 13.40 -0.40
N GLU A 237 -11.56 14.55 -0.12
CA GLU A 237 -10.90 15.84 -0.02
C GLU A 237 -9.74 15.88 0.99
N LYS A 238 -9.74 15.02 2.03
CA LYS A 238 -8.62 14.95 2.98
C LYS A 238 -7.38 14.37 2.30
N ILE A 239 -7.56 13.32 1.49
CA ILE A 239 -6.49 12.70 0.71
C ILE A 239 -5.98 13.66 -0.36
N PHE A 240 -6.88 14.37 -1.04
CA PHE A 240 -6.49 15.32 -2.09
C PHE A 240 -5.65 16.45 -1.51
N ARG A 241 -6.07 17.06 -0.40
CA ARG A 241 -5.29 18.09 0.32
C ARG A 241 -3.95 17.56 0.84
N TYR A 242 -3.91 16.32 1.32
CA TYR A 242 -2.67 15.72 1.79
C TYR A 242 -1.63 15.59 0.67
N LEU A 243 -2.08 15.23 -0.54
CA LEU A 243 -1.21 15.02 -1.70
C LEU A 243 -0.87 16.30 -2.46
N GLU A 244 -1.63 17.38 -2.28
CA GLU A 244 -1.41 18.64 -2.97
C GLU A 244 -0.04 19.22 -2.66
N GLY A 245 0.71 19.56 -3.71
CA GLY A 245 2.04 20.16 -3.59
C GLY A 245 3.15 19.21 -3.16
N LYS A 246 2.87 17.92 -2.92
CA LYS A 246 3.94 16.95 -2.60
C LYS A 246 4.91 16.79 -3.76
N PRO A 247 6.19 16.45 -3.49
CA PRO A 247 7.26 16.45 -4.51
C PRO A 247 6.96 15.59 -5.74
N MET A 248 6.32 14.42 -5.55
CA MET A 248 6.00 13.44 -6.61
C MET A 248 4.53 13.42 -7.01
N SER A 249 3.70 14.27 -6.42
CA SER A 249 2.32 14.44 -6.86
C SER A 249 2.24 15.11 -8.22
N PRO A 250 1.17 14.88 -9.01
CA PRO A 250 0.93 15.60 -10.25
C PRO A 250 0.93 17.11 -10.02
N LYS A 251 1.32 17.88 -11.05
CA LYS A 251 1.43 19.35 -10.96
C LYS A 251 0.66 20.02 -12.09
N GLY A 252 0.18 21.24 -11.84
CA GLY A 252 -0.50 22.07 -12.84
C GLY A 252 -1.71 21.36 -13.46
N LEU A 253 -1.80 21.34 -14.79
CA LEU A 253 -2.91 20.69 -15.49
C LEU A 253 -3.03 19.19 -15.19
N ASN A 254 -1.92 18.49 -14.90
CA ASN A 254 -1.98 17.08 -14.54
C ASN A 254 -2.59 16.87 -13.15
N TRP A 255 -2.44 17.82 -12.24
CA TRP A 255 -3.13 17.79 -10.95
C TRP A 255 -4.63 17.86 -11.11
N ASN A 256 -5.14 18.78 -11.93
CA ASN A 256 -6.58 18.91 -12.20
C ASN A 256 -7.15 17.63 -12.82
N LYS A 257 -6.47 17.06 -13.81
CA LYS A 257 -6.88 15.77 -14.42
C LYS A 257 -6.89 14.63 -13.40
N ALA A 258 -5.88 14.59 -12.52
CA ALA A 258 -5.82 13.58 -11.46
C ALA A 258 -6.99 13.74 -10.49
N LEU A 259 -7.30 14.97 -10.04
CA LEU A 259 -8.45 15.24 -9.17
C LEU A 259 -9.77 14.80 -9.79
N ASP A 260 -9.99 15.07 -11.07
CA ASP A 260 -11.22 14.66 -11.78
C ASP A 260 -11.36 13.14 -11.80
N ASN A 261 -10.26 12.40 -12.00
CA ASN A 261 -10.24 10.95 -11.94
C ASN A 261 -10.45 10.45 -10.50
N TRP A 262 -9.73 11.01 -9.53
CA TRP A 262 -9.77 10.57 -8.13
C TRP A 262 -11.15 10.74 -7.48
N LYS A 263 -11.90 11.78 -7.84
CA LYS A 263 -13.28 11.99 -7.38
C LYS A 263 -14.24 10.87 -7.78
N ASN A 264 -13.91 10.12 -8.84
CA ASN A 264 -14.69 8.99 -9.33
C ASN A 264 -14.29 7.65 -8.70
N LEU A 265 -13.19 7.62 -7.93
CA LEU A 265 -12.69 6.41 -7.24
C LEU A 265 -13.48 6.16 -5.94
N LYS A 266 -14.69 5.71 -6.12
CA LYS A 266 -15.58 5.25 -5.05
C LYS A 266 -16.45 4.12 -5.58
N THR A 267 -16.91 3.28 -4.70
CA THR A 267 -17.85 2.21 -5.03
C THR A 267 -19.15 2.81 -5.55
N ASP A 268 -19.66 2.27 -6.66
CA ASP A 268 -20.90 2.71 -7.27
C ASP A 268 -22.12 2.32 -6.40
N GLU A 269 -23.18 3.09 -6.50
CA GLU A 269 -24.44 2.71 -5.87
C GLU A 269 -24.96 1.41 -6.47
N GLY A 270 -25.37 0.47 -5.59
CA GLY A 270 -25.84 -0.86 -6.02
C GLY A 270 -24.72 -1.86 -6.38
N ALA A 271 -23.43 -1.52 -6.19
CA ALA A 271 -22.35 -2.51 -6.31
C ALA A 271 -22.51 -3.61 -5.25
N LYS A 272 -22.17 -4.85 -5.65
CA LYS A 272 -22.30 -6.03 -4.79
C LYS A 272 -20.96 -6.40 -4.19
N PHE A 273 -20.98 -6.82 -2.93
CA PHE A 273 -19.84 -7.37 -2.21
C PHE A 273 -20.09 -8.86 -1.93
N ASP A 274 -19.03 -9.65 -1.94
CA ASP A 274 -19.07 -11.07 -1.58
C ASP A 274 -19.32 -11.27 -0.08
N LYS A 275 -18.81 -10.32 0.74
CA LYS A 275 -19.03 -10.24 2.18
C LYS A 275 -19.29 -8.79 2.59
N GLU A 276 -20.15 -8.60 3.59
CA GLU A 276 -20.41 -7.30 4.19
C GLU A 276 -20.64 -7.40 5.70
N ILE A 277 -20.05 -6.47 6.46
CA ILE A 277 -20.23 -6.34 7.91
C ILE A 277 -20.50 -4.88 8.26
N ASN A 278 -21.43 -4.67 9.17
CA ASN A 278 -21.74 -3.36 9.72
C ASN A 278 -21.37 -3.32 11.21
N LEU A 279 -20.72 -2.25 11.63
CA LEU A 279 -20.30 -1.98 13.00
C LEU A 279 -20.79 -0.61 13.44
N LYS A 280 -21.13 -0.49 14.72
CA LYS A 280 -21.43 0.78 15.36
C LYS A 280 -20.21 1.24 16.14
N ALA A 281 -19.76 2.45 15.88
CA ALA A 281 -18.57 3.02 16.51
C ALA A 281 -18.72 3.15 18.03
N GLU A 282 -19.93 3.43 18.50
CA GLU A 282 -20.25 3.57 19.92
C GLU A 282 -20.06 2.29 20.73
N GLU A 283 -20.07 1.11 20.07
CA GLU A 283 -19.89 -0.19 20.69
C GLU A 283 -18.41 -0.61 20.78
N ILE A 284 -17.49 0.19 20.19
CA ILE A 284 -16.04 -0.10 20.20
C ILE A 284 -15.45 0.43 21.51
N LEU A 285 -14.78 -0.46 22.22
CA LEU A 285 -14.09 -0.15 23.46
C LEU A 285 -12.58 -0.06 23.23
N PRO A 286 -11.81 0.54 24.16
CA PRO A 286 -10.36 0.44 24.12
C PRO A 286 -9.92 -1.01 24.10
N MET A 287 -9.06 -1.36 23.15
CA MET A 287 -8.62 -2.73 22.89
C MET A 287 -7.17 -2.92 23.29
N ILE A 288 -6.86 -4.12 23.76
CA ILE A 288 -5.49 -4.57 24.00
C ILE A 288 -5.27 -5.92 23.32
N THR A 289 -4.09 -6.11 22.80
CA THR A 289 -3.65 -7.39 22.22
C THR A 289 -2.25 -7.73 22.75
N TRP A 290 -1.90 -9.01 22.76
CA TRP A 290 -0.60 -9.55 23.14
C TRP A 290 -0.04 -10.45 22.04
#